data_68a4219c2ad8a84a270cbda810904ff8
#
_entry.id   68a4219c2ad8a84a270cbda810904ff8
#
_cell.length_a   1.000
_cell.length_b   1.000
_cell.length_c   1.000
_cell.angle_alpha   90.00
_cell.angle_beta   90.00
_cell.angle_gamma   90.00
#
_symmetry.space_group_name_H-M   'P 1'
#
loop_
_entity.id
_entity.type
_entity.pdbx_description
1 polymer ?
#
loop_
_entity_poly.entity_id
_entity_poly.type
_entity_poly.pdbx_seq_one_letter_code
_entity_poly.pdbx_strand_id
1 'polypeptide(L)'
;MAQKRISILADNKFISKGGILLSSIGVLLFTVLGLGGCKNVDKKSPQQIFHYNEDVSVTTLDPAFVRSQSENWIVSQIFNGLIDLDAQLQPVPALAKSWEISTDLLTYTFHLRSDVNFCFVDKQGKVTTRKMVASDVAYSLSRIADPATSSPGAWIFVGKIDSQLNRVFIAPNDSTFVLKLVSPAASLLGLLSTNFGYVVPKEYARLDKSYLARNPVGTGPFYVRRWEDEIKLVMRKNPHYHEKDTQGVPLPYLDAINVTFVKNKQTAFMQFAAGSYDFFNGLEGSFKDELLTDQAMLKPKYAQKMKAIITPFLNTEYVGCYLGEYPGKTNWLKDVHLRRALFYAVDKQKLVRFFRNGLGDAGDWGVVPPILNAHEKETITEANAAWQKALAEYQQSGYAKQTNKPEIVLSTTADYLDMMVYLQETWGRLGVKIKVDIQTGGMLRQLRNEGKLMLFRGSWIADYPDAENFLACYYAPYLSPMGPNYTHFEDAQFDTLYRLIEAGESGQKASLRKQYIQQANQILIDQAPVIPLYYDKSIRLIQPWVQGLENDAANRLVLKRVKISR
;
A
#
# COMPACT_ATOMS: atom_id res chain seq x y z
N MET A 1 -44.14 16.14 -37.43
CA MET A 1 -45.59 15.97 -37.25
C MET A 1 -45.93 16.02 -35.77
N ALA A 2 -46.67 17.09 -35.45
CA ALA A 2 -47.71 17.30 -34.43
C ALA A 2 -47.36 16.92 -32.97
N GLN A 3 -47.00 17.84 -32.15
CA GLN A 3 -47.76 18.80 -31.29
C GLN A 3 -49.11 18.28 -30.78
N LYS A 4 -49.24 18.21 -29.46
CA LYS A 4 -50.43 18.70 -28.76
C LYS A 4 -50.11 19.13 -27.32
N ARG A 5 -50.18 20.43 -27.09
CA ARG A 5 -50.41 21.11 -25.80
C ARG A 5 -51.90 20.92 -25.42
N ILE A 6 -52.20 20.87 -24.14
CA ILE A 6 -53.42 21.45 -23.58
C ILE A 6 -53.07 21.98 -22.17
N SER A 7 -53.29 23.26 -22.03
CA SER A 7 -53.40 24.07 -20.82
C SER A 7 -54.88 24.17 -20.41
N ILE A 8 -55.15 24.68 -19.22
CA ILE A 8 -56.37 25.48 -18.81
C ILE A 8 -56.64 25.11 -17.31
N LEU A 9 -56.80 25.92 -16.41
CA LEU A 9 -57.03 27.29 -16.03
C LEU A 9 -57.46 27.32 -14.54
N ALA A 10 -57.08 28.36 -13.92
CA ALA A 10 -57.44 28.82 -12.57
C ALA A 10 -58.95 29.07 -12.42
N ASP A 11 -59.47 29.08 -11.23
CA ASP A 11 -60.27 30.21 -10.74
C ASP A 11 -60.41 30.33 -9.26
N ASN A 12 -60.59 31.56 -8.89
CA ASN A 12 -60.58 32.27 -7.60
C ASN A 12 -61.93 32.36 -6.89
N LYS A 13 -61.86 32.80 -5.60
CA LYS A 13 -62.79 33.64 -4.80
C LYS A 13 -63.84 32.88 -3.94
N PHE A 14 -64.15 33.26 -2.73
CA PHE A 14 -64.49 34.53 -2.08
C PHE A 14 -64.54 34.44 -0.54
N ILE A 15 -64.10 35.42 0.12
CA ILE A 15 -64.37 36.16 1.34
C ILE A 15 -65.69 35.85 2.10
N SER A 16 -65.64 35.75 3.43
CA SER A 16 -66.48 36.66 4.25
C SER A 16 -66.05 36.69 5.75
N LYS A 17 -66.19 37.91 6.23
CA LYS A 17 -65.89 38.44 7.56
C LYS A 17 -66.90 38.03 8.65
N GLY A 18 -66.48 38.13 9.89
CA GLY A 18 -67.37 38.57 10.96
C GLY A 18 -67.21 37.82 12.26
N GLY A 19 -66.86 38.57 13.29
CA GLY A 19 -67.37 38.36 14.61
C GLY A 19 -66.37 38.48 15.76
N ILE A 20 -66.22 39.70 16.26
CA ILE A 20 -65.62 40.02 17.57
C ILE A 20 -66.67 39.80 18.65
N LEU A 21 -66.37 39.19 19.81
CA LEU A 21 -66.52 39.77 21.14
C LEU A 21 -66.24 38.79 22.29
N LEU A 22 -65.35 39.24 23.18
CA LEU A 22 -65.33 39.15 24.66
C LEU A 22 -65.61 37.84 25.37
N SER A 23 -64.65 37.33 26.13
CA SER A 23 -64.69 37.43 27.59
C SER A 23 -63.42 37.04 28.27
N SER A 24 -62.79 38.02 28.89
CA SER A 24 -61.84 37.94 29.97
C SER A 24 -62.38 37.21 31.16
N ILE A 25 -61.57 36.56 31.95
CA ILE A 25 -61.63 36.02 33.30
C ILE A 25 -61.30 34.53 33.34
N GLY A 26 -60.12 34.25 33.82
CA GLY A 26 -59.65 32.87 34.05
C GLY A 26 -58.10 32.74 34.17
N VAL A 27 -57.44 33.82 34.58
CA VAL A 27 -56.01 33.79 34.96
C VAL A 27 -55.96 33.84 36.47
N LEU A 28 -55.56 32.79 37.09
CA LEU A 28 -54.92 32.56 38.39
C LEU A 28 -55.41 31.23 38.95
N LEU A 29 -54.73 30.16 38.77
CA LEU A 29 -54.44 29.07 39.71
C LEU A 29 -54.00 27.79 38.96
N PHE A 30 -52.79 27.82 38.43
CA PHE A 30 -52.11 26.55 38.15
C PHE A 30 -50.58 26.83 37.90
N THR A 31 -50.01 27.58 38.84
CA THR A 31 -48.55 27.77 38.92
C THR A 31 -48.07 27.22 40.26
N VAL A 32 -48.05 25.94 40.45
CA VAL A 32 -47.14 25.19 41.35
C VAL A 32 -47.47 23.72 41.20
N LEU A 33 -46.86 23.01 40.26
CA LEU A 33 -46.62 21.57 40.25
C LEU A 33 -46.00 21.17 38.88
N GLY A 34 -44.78 21.64 38.63
CA GLY A 34 -44.06 21.30 37.39
C GLY A 34 -42.53 21.39 37.56
N LEU A 35 -42.06 21.32 38.81
CA LEU A 35 -40.63 21.16 39.08
C LEU A 35 -40.35 19.70 39.40
N GLY A 36 -40.35 18.88 38.40
CA GLY A 36 -40.00 17.47 38.56
C GLY A 36 -39.71 16.81 37.22
N GLY A 37 -38.47 16.81 36.81
CA GLY A 37 -38.07 15.95 35.72
C GLY A 37 -37.38 16.62 34.54
N CYS A 38 -36.37 17.44 34.77
CA CYS A 38 -35.25 17.48 33.81
C CYS A 38 -34.61 16.10 33.87
N LYS A 39 -35.12 15.15 33.07
CA LYS A 39 -34.31 14.01 32.65
C LYS A 39 -33.10 14.65 32.00
N ASN A 40 -31.92 14.46 32.60
CA ASN A 40 -30.67 14.64 31.91
C ASN A 40 -30.77 13.84 30.61
N VAL A 41 -31.07 14.54 29.53
CA VAL A 41 -30.80 14.01 28.20
C VAL A 41 -29.28 13.91 28.18
N ASP A 42 -28.79 12.73 28.44
CA ASP A 42 -27.40 12.42 28.22
C ASP A 42 -27.09 12.98 26.83
N LYS A 43 -26.36 14.09 26.77
CA LYS A 43 -25.81 14.61 25.52
C LYS A 43 -24.87 13.51 25.01
N LYS A 44 -25.40 12.61 24.17
CA LYS A 44 -24.57 11.63 23.47
C LYS A 44 -23.46 12.44 22.85
N SER A 45 -22.25 12.13 23.24
CA SER A 45 -21.06 12.70 22.60
C SER A 45 -21.21 12.59 21.08
N PRO A 46 -20.82 13.61 20.30
CA PRO A 46 -20.94 13.57 18.85
C PRO A 46 -20.29 12.30 18.31
N GLN A 47 -20.99 11.62 17.39
CA GLN A 47 -20.49 10.37 16.82
C GLN A 47 -19.17 10.59 16.13
N GLN A 48 -18.20 9.75 16.44
CA GLN A 48 -16.86 9.73 15.85
C GLN A 48 -16.90 8.96 14.52
N ILE A 49 -17.26 9.61 13.42
CA ILE A 49 -17.37 8.98 12.10
C ILE A 49 -16.26 9.50 11.19
N PHE A 50 -15.49 8.59 10.60
CA PHE A 50 -14.45 8.89 9.63
C PHE A 50 -14.99 8.69 8.21
N HIS A 51 -14.91 9.73 7.39
CA HIS A 51 -15.40 9.73 6.01
C HIS A 51 -14.22 9.82 5.04
N TYR A 52 -14.16 8.90 4.08
CA TYR A 52 -13.18 8.98 3.01
C TYR A 52 -13.72 8.41 1.70
N ASN A 53 -12.99 8.65 0.61
CA ASN A 53 -13.33 8.19 -0.73
C ASN A 53 -12.27 7.26 -1.28
N GLU A 54 -12.69 6.20 -1.97
CA GLU A 54 -11.89 5.40 -2.88
C GLU A 54 -12.31 5.66 -4.32
N ASP A 55 -11.36 5.73 -5.24
CA ASP A 55 -11.64 5.93 -6.67
C ASP A 55 -11.87 4.61 -7.42
N VAL A 56 -11.61 3.50 -6.77
CA VAL A 56 -11.80 2.14 -7.28
C VAL A 56 -12.83 1.40 -6.43
N SER A 57 -13.81 0.80 -7.10
CA SER A 57 -14.83 -0.01 -6.43
C SER A 57 -14.24 -1.30 -5.88
N VAL A 58 -14.71 -1.72 -4.72
CA VAL A 58 -14.32 -2.97 -4.06
C VAL A 58 -15.08 -4.13 -4.69
N THR A 59 -14.37 -5.17 -5.07
CA THR A 59 -14.93 -6.37 -5.69
C THR A 59 -15.09 -7.53 -4.70
N THR A 60 -14.19 -7.59 -3.71
CA THR A 60 -14.17 -8.64 -2.70
C THR A 60 -13.68 -8.10 -1.35
N LEU A 61 -14.23 -8.66 -0.27
CA LEU A 61 -13.73 -8.47 1.10
C LEU A 61 -13.15 -9.78 1.66
N ASP A 62 -12.95 -10.80 0.82
CA ASP A 62 -12.22 -12.00 1.20
C ASP A 62 -10.71 -11.74 1.14
N PRO A 63 -9.97 -11.78 2.28
CA PRO A 63 -8.55 -11.45 2.31
C PRO A 63 -7.70 -12.30 1.35
N ALA A 64 -8.14 -13.53 1.07
CA ALA A 64 -7.44 -14.45 0.17
C ALA A 64 -7.43 -14.00 -1.30
N PHE A 65 -8.29 -13.05 -1.69
CA PHE A 65 -8.46 -12.60 -3.08
C PHE A 65 -8.21 -11.11 -3.27
N VAL A 66 -7.91 -10.37 -2.21
CA VAL A 66 -7.60 -8.94 -2.27
C VAL A 66 -6.32 -8.68 -3.05
N ARG A 67 -6.39 -7.77 -4.04
CA ARG A 67 -5.27 -7.40 -4.91
C ARG A 67 -5.03 -5.89 -5.00
N SER A 68 -6.02 -5.08 -4.65
CA SER A 68 -5.93 -3.63 -4.74
C SER A 68 -5.65 -2.99 -3.38
N GLN A 69 -5.01 -1.81 -3.41
CA GLN A 69 -4.78 -1.02 -2.20
C GLN A 69 -6.09 -0.62 -1.52
N SER A 70 -7.10 -0.22 -2.30
CA SER A 70 -8.42 0.17 -1.80
C SER A 70 -9.10 -0.97 -1.03
N GLU A 71 -9.06 -2.20 -1.58
CA GLU A 71 -9.58 -3.38 -0.90
C GLU A 71 -8.77 -3.68 0.37
N ASN A 72 -7.45 -3.59 0.30
CA ASN A 72 -6.56 -3.86 1.43
C ASN A 72 -6.83 -2.90 2.61
N TRP A 73 -7.05 -1.62 2.34
CA TRP A 73 -7.41 -0.64 3.37
C TRP A 73 -8.70 -0.98 4.09
N ILE A 74 -9.69 -1.53 3.39
CA ILE A 74 -10.97 -1.93 3.96
C ILE A 74 -10.84 -3.24 4.75
N VAL A 75 -10.22 -4.28 4.17
CA VAL A 75 -10.09 -5.57 4.86
C VAL A 75 -9.19 -5.47 6.09
N SER A 76 -8.20 -4.58 6.12
CA SER A 76 -7.37 -4.33 7.30
C SER A 76 -8.13 -3.74 8.50
N GLN A 77 -9.32 -3.15 8.28
CA GLN A 77 -10.20 -2.73 9.38
C GLN A 77 -11.04 -3.88 9.93
N ILE A 78 -11.22 -4.96 9.16
CA ILE A 78 -12.13 -6.06 9.48
C ILE A 78 -11.38 -7.27 10.05
N PHE A 79 -10.17 -7.50 9.58
CA PHE A 79 -9.37 -8.69 9.91
C PHE A 79 -8.06 -8.32 10.61
N ASN A 80 -7.47 -9.32 11.29
CA ASN A 80 -6.11 -9.27 11.80
C ASN A 80 -5.35 -10.52 11.37
N GLY A 81 -4.01 -10.41 11.29
CA GLY A 81 -3.08 -11.52 11.13
C GLY A 81 -2.52 -12.01 12.46
N LEU A 82 -1.68 -13.03 12.41
CA LEU A 82 -0.93 -13.52 13.58
C LEU A 82 -0.03 -12.44 14.17
N ILE A 83 0.58 -11.67 13.29
CA ILE A 83 1.50 -10.57 13.60
C ILE A 83 1.02 -9.31 12.87
N ASP A 84 1.47 -8.16 13.35
CA ASP A 84 1.35 -6.85 12.73
C ASP A 84 2.76 -6.26 12.53
N LEU A 85 2.87 -5.08 11.99
CA LEU A 85 4.13 -4.34 11.83
C LEU A 85 4.06 -3.04 12.64
N ASP A 86 5.19 -2.68 13.26
CA ASP A 86 5.35 -1.35 13.84
C ASP A 86 5.67 -0.27 12.78
N ALA A 87 5.90 0.96 13.23
CA ALA A 87 6.23 2.09 12.34
C ALA A 87 7.60 1.93 11.65
N GLN A 88 8.48 1.06 12.15
CA GLN A 88 9.76 0.69 11.59
C GLN A 88 9.68 -0.57 10.74
N LEU A 89 8.45 -1.05 10.43
CA LEU A 89 8.18 -2.25 9.65
C LEU A 89 8.71 -3.54 10.29
N GLN A 90 8.90 -3.54 11.62
CA GLN A 90 9.32 -4.74 12.35
C GLN A 90 8.10 -5.55 12.79
N PRO A 91 8.16 -6.90 12.71
CA PRO A 91 7.08 -7.76 13.18
C PRO A 91 6.78 -7.57 14.67
N VAL A 92 5.52 -7.33 14.99
CA VAL A 92 5.02 -7.18 16.37
C VAL A 92 3.83 -8.11 16.63
N PRO A 93 3.58 -8.51 17.91
CA PRO A 93 2.44 -9.32 18.29
C PRO A 93 1.09 -8.72 17.86
N ALA A 94 0.18 -9.58 17.32
CA ALA A 94 -1.21 -9.24 17.02
C ALA A 94 -2.16 -10.33 17.56
N LEU A 95 -2.65 -11.26 16.72
CA LEU A 95 -3.43 -12.42 17.21
C LEU A 95 -2.56 -13.43 17.96
N ALA A 96 -1.28 -13.54 17.59
CA ALA A 96 -0.29 -14.21 18.41
C ALA A 96 0.27 -13.22 19.44
N LYS A 97 0.36 -13.61 20.71
CA LYS A 97 1.01 -12.84 21.77
C LYS A 97 2.55 -12.97 21.75
N SER A 98 3.05 -14.07 21.15
CA SER A 98 4.48 -14.37 20.96
C SER A 98 4.63 -15.49 19.95
N TRP A 99 5.85 -15.67 19.47
CA TRP A 99 6.24 -16.80 18.62
C TRP A 99 7.67 -17.24 18.90
N GLU A 100 7.96 -18.47 18.53
CA GLU A 100 9.29 -19.08 18.60
C GLU A 100 9.65 -19.62 17.22
N ILE A 101 10.94 -19.54 16.87
CA ILE A 101 11.47 -20.05 15.60
C ILE A 101 12.55 -21.07 15.95
N SER A 102 12.46 -22.27 15.40
CA SER A 102 13.47 -23.31 15.59
C SER A 102 14.84 -22.88 15.03
N THR A 103 15.90 -23.48 15.54
CA THR A 103 17.28 -23.15 15.15
C THR A 103 17.59 -23.41 13.68
N ASP A 104 16.88 -24.35 13.06
CA ASP A 104 16.94 -24.66 11.61
C ASP A 104 16.06 -23.71 10.75
N LEU A 105 15.33 -22.79 11.39
CA LEU A 105 14.41 -21.85 10.76
C LEU A 105 13.23 -22.50 10.00
N LEU A 106 12.95 -23.78 10.27
CA LEU A 106 11.91 -24.55 9.57
C LEU A 106 10.59 -24.66 10.35
N THR A 107 10.60 -24.39 11.65
CA THR A 107 9.39 -24.48 12.47
C THR A 107 9.13 -23.16 13.19
N TYR A 108 7.92 -22.62 12.96
CA TYR A 108 7.43 -21.41 13.63
C TYR A 108 6.27 -21.81 14.55
N THR A 109 6.40 -21.57 15.85
CA THR A 109 5.37 -21.85 16.86
C THR A 109 4.77 -20.54 17.35
N PHE A 110 3.49 -20.31 17.10
CA PHE A 110 2.77 -19.11 17.50
C PHE A 110 1.88 -19.42 18.72
N HIS A 111 2.01 -18.63 19.78
CA HIS A 111 1.18 -18.68 20.98
C HIS A 111 0.07 -17.63 20.86
N LEU A 112 -1.18 -18.09 20.73
CA LEU A 112 -2.31 -17.22 20.47
C LEU A 112 -2.83 -16.51 21.73
N ARG A 113 -3.43 -15.34 21.53
CA ARG A 113 -4.19 -14.63 22.55
C ARG A 113 -5.45 -15.40 22.89
N SER A 114 -5.91 -15.27 24.13
CA SER A 114 -7.14 -15.93 24.63
C SER A 114 -8.36 -15.01 24.62
N ASP A 115 -8.19 -13.72 24.38
CA ASP A 115 -9.20 -12.66 24.45
C ASP A 115 -9.73 -12.20 23.09
N VAL A 116 -9.39 -12.89 22.02
CA VAL A 116 -9.78 -12.55 20.64
C VAL A 116 -11.06 -13.28 20.24
N ASN A 117 -12.01 -12.53 19.68
CA ASN A 117 -13.27 -13.06 19.17
C ASN A 117 -13.54 -12.62 17.74
N PHE A 118 -14.12 -13.51 16.93
CA PHE A 118 -14.75 -13.13 15.67
C PHE A 118 -16.07 -12.39 15.95
N CYS A 119 -16.35 -11.41 15.11
CA CYS A 119 -17.54 -10.58 15.19
C CYS A 119 -18.52 -10.96 14.06
N PHE A 120 -19.53 -11.73 14.40
CA PHE A 120 -20.63 -12.11 13.49
C PHE A 120 -21.76 -11.08 13.60
N VAL A 121 -22.29 -10.66 12.46
CA VAL A 121 -23.36 -9.66 12.39
C VAL A 121 -24.52 -10.22 11.55
N ASP A 122 -25.71 -10.30 12.12
CA ASP A 122 -26.90 -10.71 11.39
C ASP A 122 -27.49 -9.57 10.53
N LYS A 123 -28.50 -9.89 9.71
CA LYS A 123 -29.16 -8.92 8.83
C LYS A 123 -29.81 -7.76 9.62
N GLN A 124 -30.22 -7.98 10.86
CA GLN A 124 -30.77 -6.99 11.76
C GLN A 124 -29.71 -6.10 12.41
N GLY A 125 -28.43 -6.50 12.31
CA GLY A 125 -27.29 -5.82 12.90
C GLY A 125 -26.97 -6.23 14.33
N LYS A 126 -27.52 -7.36 14.80
CA LYS A 126 -27.17 -7.95 16.09
C LYS A 126 -25.80 -8.58 15.99
N VAL A 127 -24.92 -8.21 16.91
CA VAL A 127 -23.56 -8.74 17.02
C VAL A 127 -23.56 -9.97 17.91
N THR A 128 -22.94 -11.03 17.44
CA THR A 128 -22.60 -12.24 18.22
C THR A 128 -21.13 -12.56 18.04
N THR A 129 -20.54 -13.26 18.99
CA THR A 129 -19.10 -13.53 18.99
C THR A 129 -18.81 -15.02 19.15
N ARG A 130 -17.68 -15.46 18.59
CA ARG A 130 -17.06 -16.75 18.85
C ARG A 130 -15.57 -16.55 19.06
N LYS A 131 -15.02 -17.20 20.07
CA LYS A 131 -13.59 -17.17 20.37
C LYS A 131 -12.78 -17.72 19.18
N MET A 132 -11.71 -17.01 18.81
CA MET A 132 -10.73 -17.49 17.83
C MET A 132 -9.88 -18.60 18.46
N VAL A 133 -9.59 -19.64 17.68
CA VAL A 133 -8.74 -20.78 18.07
C VAL A 133 -7.72 -21.11 16.99
N ALA A 134 -6.69 -21.87 17.33
CA ALA A 134 -5.59 -22.17 16.40
C ALA A 134 -6.04 -22.91 15.12
N SER A 135 -7.12 -23.68 15.16
CA SER A 135 -7.67 -24.29 13.95
C SER A 135 -8.28 -23.29 12.96
N ASP A 136 -8.64 -22.07 13.39
CA ASP A 136 -9.03 -21.00 12.47
C ASP A 136 -7.83 -20.47 11.70
N VAL A 137 -6.68 -20.33 12.38
CA VAL A 137 -5.40 -19.94 11.76
C VAL A 137 -4.95 -20.99 10.75
N ALA A 138 -4.95 -22.27 11.16
CA ALA A 138 -4.58 -23.38 10.27
C ALA A 138 -5.46 -23.42 9.02
N TYR A 139 -6.78 -23.27 9.16
CA TYR A 139 -7.70 -23.16 8.03
C TYR A 139 -7.38 -21.98 7.14
N SER A 140 -7.18 -20.79 7.71
CA SER A 140 -6.96 -19.56 6.94
C SER A 140 -5.71 -19.63 6.07
N LEU A 141 -4.58 -20.08 6.64
CA LEU A 141 -3.32 -20.16 5.91
C LEU A 141 -3.27 -21.34 4.95
N SER A 142 -3.83 -22.51 5.32
CA SER A 142 -3.94 -23.65 4.40
C SER A 142 -4.79 -23.30 3.17
N ARG A 143 -5.84 -22.50 3.35
CA ARG A 143 -6.70 -22.00 2.27
C ARG A 143 -5.93 -21.14 1.25
N ILE A 144 -4.95 -20.36 1.71
CA ILE A 144 -4.09 -19.56 0.80
C ILE A 144 -3.19 -20.48 -0.03
N ALA A 145 -2.63 -21.51 0.60
CA ALA A 145 -1.71 -22.46 -0.04
C ALA A 145 -2.42 -23.50 -0.92
N ASP A 146 -3.71 -23.78 -0.69
CA ASP A 146 -4.48 -24.80 -1.39
C ASP A 146 -4.74 -24.39 -2.85
N PRO A 147 -4.23 -25.16 -3.85
CA PRO A 147 -4.52 -24.91 -5.26
C PRO A 147 -6.02 -24.86 -5.59
N ALA A 148 -6.87 -25.60 -4.86
CA ALA A 148 -8.32 -25.60 -5.05
C ALA A 148 -8.96 -24.24 -4.71
N THR A 149 -8.33 -23.43 -3.88
CA THR A 149 -8.77 -22.06 -3.58
C THR A 149 -8.42 -21.11 -4.73
N SER A 150 -7.32 -21.34 -5.44
CA SER A 150 -6.80 -20.45 -6.49
C SER A 150 -6.54 -19.05 -5.98
N SER A 151 -6.04 -18.92 -4.74
CA SER A 151 -5.70 -17.62 -4.15
C SER A 151 -4.54 -16.98 -4.91
N PRO A 152 -4.64 -15.70 -5.28
CA PRO A 152 -3.48 -14.95 -5.78
C PRO A 152 -2.36 -14.83 -4.75
N GLY A 153 -2.63 -15.08 -3.46
CA GLY A 153 -1.65 -15.08 -2.37
C GLY A 153 -0.85 -16.38 -2.21
N ALA A 154 -1.13 -17.42 -3.01
CA ALA A 154 -0.44 -18.71 -2.88
C ALA A 154 1.09 -18.61 -2.98
N TRP A 155 1.59 -17.60 -3.70
CA TRP A 155 3.02 -17.36 -3.91
C TRP A 155 3.81 -17.17 -2.61
N ILE A 156 3.18 -16.70 -1.51
CA ILE A 156 3.87 -16.53 -0.22
C ILE A 156 4.44 -17.84 0.33
N PHE A 157 3.89 -18.98 -0.11
CA PHE A 157 4.28 -20.32 0.32
C PHE A 157 5.00 -21.14 -0.76
N VAL A 158 5.08 -20.66 -2.00
CA VAL A 158 5.72 -21.40 -3.11
C VAL A 158 7.18 -21.71 -2.80
N GLY A 159 7.55 -22.99 -2.91
CA GLY A 159 8.91 -23.47 -2.63
C GLY A 159 9.28 -23.54 -1.14
N LYS A 160 8.39 -23.12 -0.24
CA LYS A 160 8.65 -23.02 1.20
C LYS A 160 7.97 -24.10 2.02
N ILE A 161 6.90 -24.72 1.51
CA ILE A 161 6.09 -25.68 2.25
C ILE A 161 5.89 -27.01 1.49
N ASP A 162 5.56 -28.06 2.25
CA ASP A 162 5.16 -29.37 1.69
C ASP A 162 3.76 -29.29 1.07
N SER A 163 3.50 -30.12 0.08
CA SER A 163 2.17 -30.29 -0.55
C SER A 163 1.11 -30.86 0.40
N GLN A 164 1.53 -31.57 1.47
CA GLN A 164 0.64 -32.11 2.49
C GLN A 164 0.30 -31.04 3.54
N LEU A 165 -0.65 -30.16 3.23
CA LEU A 165 -0.96 -28.96 4.02
C LEU A 165 -1.33 -29.24 5.49
N ASN A 166 -1.87 -30.43 5.80
CA ASN A 166 -2.16 -30.85 7.18
C ASN A 166 -0.91 -31.13 8.02
N ARG A 167 0.26 -31.30 7.40
CA ARG A 167 1.56 -31.42 8.07
C ARG A 167 2.28 -30.08 8.18
N VAL A 168 1.81 -29.09 7.44
CA VAL A 168 2.37 -27.73 7.39
C VAL A 168 1.68 -26.81 8.40
N PHE A 169 0.35 -26.73 8.35
CA PHE A 169 -0.47 -25.84 9.17
C PHE A 169 -1.13 -26.64 10.30
N ILE A 170 -0.49 -26.65 11.48
CA ILE A 170 -0.84 -27.57 12.57
C ILE A 170 -1.44 -26.77 13.74
N ALA A 171 -2.58 -27.19 14.26
CA ALA A 171 -3.18 -26.70 15.48
C ALA A 171 -3.22 -27.82 16.54
N PRO A 172 -2.13 -27.99 17.33
CA PRO A 172 -2.07 -29.06 18.31
C PRO A 172 -3.06 -28.88 19.47
N ASN A 173 -3.46 -27.63 19.74
CA ASN A 173 -4.50 -27.25 20.69
C ASN A 173 -5.09 -25.90 20.30
N ASP A 174 -6.07 -25.38 21.05
CA ASP A 174 -6.79 -24.14 20.73
C ASP A 174 -5.93 -22.87 20.79
N SER A 175 -4.81 -22.90 21.49
CA SER A 175 -3.96 -21.72 21.75
C SER A 175 -2.60 -21.75 21.09
N THR A 176 -2.26 -22.83 20.36
CA THR A 176 -0.96 -22.98 19.71
C THR A 176 -1.13 -23.33 18.24
N PHE A 177 -0.49 -22.55 17.40
CA PHE A 177 -0.42 -22.81 15.95
C PHE A 177 1.04 -23.04 15.55
N VAL A 178 1.29 -24.06 14.75
CA VAL A 178 2.63 -24.41 14.26
C VAL A 178 2.63 -24.40 12.73
N LEU A 179 3.57 -23.67 12.16
CA LEU A 179 3.84 -23.63 10.72
C LEU A 179 5.19 -24.30 10.47
N LYS A 180 5.20 -25.32 9.60
CA LYS A 180 6.41 -26.05 9.20
C LYS A 180 6.79 -25.74 7.76
N LEU A 181 8.05 -25.40 7.54
CA LEU A 181 8.64 -25.13 6.24
C LEU A 181 9.50 -26.30 5.78
N VAL A 182 9.76 -26.40 4.47
CA VAL A 182 10.75 -27.30 3.86
C VAL A 182 12.05 -26.59 3.53
N SER A 183 12.03 -25.27 3.47
CA SER A 183 13.21 -24.41 3.30
C SER A 183 13.09 -23.17 4.18
N PRO A 184 14.18 -22.64 4.74
CA PRO A 184 14.16 -21.41 5.54
C PRO A 184 13.63 -20.22 4.71
N ALA A 185 12.90 -19.33 5.37
CA ALA A 185 12.33 -18.14 4.75
C ALA A 185 12.38 -16.96 5.72
N ALA A 186 13.43 -16.16 5.65
CA ALA A 186 13.63 -15.01 6.56
C ALA A 186 12.52 -13.96 6.48
N SER A 187 11.92 -13.82 5.30
CA SER A 187 10.80 -12.87 5.04
C SER A 187 9.43 -13.38 5.52
N LEU A 188 9.33 -14.60 6.08
CA LEU A 188 8.04 -15.23 6.41
C LEU A 188 7.14 -14.36 7.31
N LEU A 189 7.71 -13.76 8.36
CA LEU A 189 6.92 -12.91 9.25
C LEU A 189 6.38 -11.67 8.51
N GLY A 190 7.17 -11.08 7.62
CA GLY A 190 6.72 -10.00 6.73
C GLY A 190 5.60 -10.45 5.78
N LEU A 191 5.71 -11.64 5.20
CA LEU A 191 4.68 -12.24 4.36
C LEU A 191 3.37 -12.48 5.13
N LEU A 192 3.46 -12.97 6.36
CA LEU A 192 2.30 -13.21 7.24
C LEU A 192 1.65 -11.92 7.77
N SER A 193 2.30 -10.76 7.66
CA SER A 193 1.72 -9.46 8.01
C SER A 193 0.84 -8.87 6.91
N THR A 194 0.87 -9.45 5.70
CA THR A 194 0.02 -9.03 4.58
C THR A 194 -1.43 -9.50 4.75
N ASN A 195 -2.33 -9.04 3.88
CA ASN A 195 -3.73 -9.51 3.88
C ASN A 195 -3.86 -11.03 3.70
N PHE A 196 -2.90 -11.68 3.07
CA PHE A 196 -2.87 -13.15 2.91
C PHE A 196 -2.62 -13.89 4.22
N GLY A 197 -2.10 -13.21 5.25
CA GLY A 197 -1.95 -13.75 6.60
C GLY A 197 -3.16 -13.50 7.53
N TYR A 198 -4.24 -12.87 7.04
CA TYR A 198 -5.41 -12.58 7.87
C TYR A 198 -6.23 -13.82 8.19
N VAL A 199 -6.74 -13.87 9.42
CA VAL A 199 -7.45 -15.03 9.95
C VAL A 199 -8.95 -14.87 9.78
N VAL A 200 -9.57 -15.92 9.22
CA VAL A 200 -11.02 -16.04 9.00
C VAL A 200 -11.59 -17.24 9.77
N PRO A 201 -12.90 -17.25 10.10
CA PRO A 201 -13.50 -18.39 10.80
C PRO A 201 -13.48 -19.65 9.94
N LYS A 202 -13.08 -20.78 10.53
CA LYS A 202 -13.04 -22.09 9.83
C LYS A 202 -14.40 -22.59 9.35
N GLU A 203 -15.49 -22.04 9.87
CA GLU A 203 -16.86 -22.32 9.41
C GLU A 203 -17.07 -22.00 7.94
N TYR A 204 -16.28 -21.06 7.38
CA TYR A 204 -16.31 -20.73 5.94
C TYR A 204 -15.94 -21.91 5.04
N ALA A 205 -15.24 -22.93 5.55
CA ALA A 205 -14.96 -24.16 4.81
C ALA A 205 -16.23 -24.88 4.30
N ARG A 206 -17.36 -24.64 4.96
CA ARG A 206 -18.67 -25.27 4.65
C ARG A 206 -19.60 -24.38 3.82
N LEU A 207 -19.17 -23.16 3.49
CA LEU A 207 -19.96 -22.17 2.76
C LEU A 207 -19.47 -22.07 1.31
N ASP A 208 -20.29 -21.48 0.46
CA ASP A 208 -19.89 -21.11 -0.89
C ASP A 208 -18.66 -20.20 -0.88
N LYS A 209 -17.70 -20.42 -1.79
CA LYS A 209 -16.45 -19.66 -1.86
C LYS A 209 -16.68 -18.15 -2.04
N SER A 210 -17.77 -17.75 -2.69
CA SER A 210 -18.14 -16.36 -2.90
C SER A 210 -18.77 -15.71 -1.66
N TYR A 211 -19.19 -16.50 -0.67
CA TYR A 211 -19.92 -15.99 0.50
C TYR A 211 -19.07 -15.01 1.32
N LEU A 212 -17.81 -15.34 1.61
CA LEU A 212 -16.91 -14.50 2.38
C LEU A 212 -16.62 -13.17 1.67
N ALA A 213 -16.60 -13.17 0.36
CA ALA A 213 -16.37 -11.95 -0.43
C ALA A 213 -17.37 -10.83 -0.11
N ARG A 214 -18.59 -11.20 0.27
CA ARG A 214 -19.69 -10.27 0.57
C ARG A 214 -20.13 -10.23 2.05
N ASN A 215 -19.75 -11.24 2.83
CA ASN A 215 -20.13 -11.40 4.24
C ASN A 215 -18.86 -11.59 5.10
N PRO A 216 -17.99 -10.58 5.18
CA PRO A 216 -16.75 -10.71 5.92
C PRO A 216 -17.02 -10.82 7.42
N VAL A 217 -16.36 -11.78 8.06
CA VAL A 217 -16.33 -11.96 9.51
C VAL A 217 -14.90 -12.02 9.96
N GLY A 218 -14.48 -11.05 10.73
CA GLY A 218 -13.09 -10.92 11.20
C GLY A 218 -13.00 -10.66 12.70
N THR A 219 -11.78 -10.48 13.14
CA THR A 219 -11.42 -10.15 14.52
C THR A 219 -11.05 -8.67 14.69
N GLY A 220 -11.09 -7.90 13.59
CA GLY A 220 -10.61 -6.53 13.52
C GLY A 220 -11.44 -5.50 14.28
N PRO A 221 -10.98 -4.23 14.29
CA PRO A 221 -11.59 -3.14 15.03
C PRO A 221 -12.97 -2.73 14.52
N PHE A 222 -13.32 -3.08 13.29
CA PHE A 222 -14.61 -2.76 12.70
C PHE A 222 -15.23 -3.98 12.02
N TYR A 223 -16.55 -3.91 11.79
CA TYR A 223 -17.31 -4.87 11.00
C TYR A 223 -18.16 -4.15 9.95
N VAL A 224 -18.44 -4.80 8.82
CA VAL A 224 -19.29 -4.25 7.76
C VAL A 224 -20.74 -4.26 8.20
N ARG A 225 -21.38 -3.09 8.17
CA ARG A 225 -22.81 -2.93 8.47
C ARG A 225 -23.66 -2.82 7.22
N ARG A 226 -23.13 -2.16 6.16
CA ARG A 226 -23.82 -1.94 4.89
C ARG A 226 -22.80 -1.83 3.77
N TRP A 227 -23.06 -2.48 2.68
CA TRP A 227 -22.30 -2.35 1.45
C TRP A 227 -23.24 -2.24 0.26
N GLU A 228 -23.19 -1.12 -0.44
CA GLU A 228 -23.87 -0.83 -1.69
C GLU A 228 -22.79 -0.64 -2.76
N ASP A 229 -22.79 -1.55 -3.74
CA ASP A 229 -21.77 -1.56 -4.78
C ASP A 229 -21.66 -0.21 -5.47
N GLU A 230 -20.43 0.25 -5.70
CA GLU A 230 -20.07 1.53 -6.34
C GLU A 230 -20.65 2.79 -5.67
N ILE A 231 -21.35 2.68 -4.56
CA ILE A 231 -22.00 3.80 -3.86
C ILE A 231 -21.31 4.05 -2.53
N LYS A 232 -21.39 3.08 -1.61
CA LYS A 232 -20.81 3.24 -0.28
C LYS A 232 -20.61 1.92 0.46
N LEU A 233 -19.67 1.93 1.41
CA LEU A 233 -19.45 0.89 2.38
C LEU A 233 -19.38 1.52 3.78
N VAL A 234 -20.17 1.01 4.71
CA VAL A 234 -20.23 1.50 6.09
C VAL A 234 -19.76 0.41 7.03
N MET A 235 -18.73 0.72 7.81
CA MET A 235 -18.23 -0.13 8.88
C MET A 235 -18.57 0.49 10.22
N ARG A 236 -18.87 -0.35 11.22
CA ARG A 236 -19.15 0.03 12.61
C ARG A 236 -18.08 -0.54 13.54
N LYS A 237 -17.86 0.16 14.64
CA LYS A 237 -16.99 -0.28 15.74
C LYS A 237 -17.35 -1.68 16.19
N ASN A 238 -16.35 -2.56 16.28
CA ASN A 238 -16.47 -3.87 16.91
C ASN A 238 -16.44 -3.69 18.45
N PRO A 239 -17.56 -3.90 19.16
CA PRO A 239 -17.59 -3.69 20.62
C PRO A 239 -16.76 -4.71 21.39
N HIS A 240 -16.33 -5.79 20.75
CA HIS A 240 -15.55 -6.88 21.33
C HIS A 240 -14.10 -6.90 20.82
N TYR A 241 -13.63 -5.77 20.27
CA TYR A 241 -12.24 -5.68 19.82
C TYR A 241 -11.28 -5.75 21.01
N HIS A 242 -10.26 -6.57 20.90
CA HIS A 242 -9.40 -6.97 22.01
C HIS A 242 -8.34 -5.94 22.39
N GLU A 243 -7.98 -5.00 21.50
CA GLU A 243 -6.94 -4.03 21.80
C GLU A 243 -7.42 -2.85 22.64
N LYS A 244 -6.48 -2.36 23.47
CA LYS A 244 -6.61 -1.12 24.24
C LYS A 244 -5.42 -0.23 23.95
N ASP A 245 -5.55 1.06 24.20
CA ASP A 245 -4.43 1.98 24.17
C ASP A 245 -3.54 1.84 25.42
N THR A 246 -2.47 2.64 25.49
CA THR A 246 -1.52 2.64 26.62
C THR A 246 -2.14 3.08 27.94
N GLN A 247 -3.34 3.70 27.92
CA GLN A 247 -4.09 4.13 29.09
C GLN A 247 -5.19 3.14 29.47
N GLY A 248 -5.30 2.01 28.74
CA GLY A 248 -6.31 0.99 28.95
C GLY A 248 -7.68 1.30 28.31
N VAL A 249 -7.79 2.36 27.50
CA VAL A 249 -9.03 2.71 26.80
C VAL A 249 -9.26 1.74 25.64
N PRO A 250 -10.45 1.13 25.52
CA PRO A 250 -10.76 0.21 24.42
C PRO A 250 -10.71 0.89 23.05
N LEU A 251 -10.05 0.24 22.08
CA LEU A 251 -10.04 0.65 20.68
C LEU A 251 -11.20 -0.02 19.91
N PRO A 252 -11.58 0.46 18.73
CA PRO A 252 -11.18 1.74 18.13
C PRO A 252 -11.87 2.94 18.79
N TYR A 253 -11.32 4.14 18.62
CA TYR A 253 -11.99 5.36 19.09
C TYR A 253 -13.18 5.76 18.21
N LEU A 254 -13.07 5.56 16.89
CA LEU A 254 -14.15 5.83 15.94
C LEU A 254 -15.35 4.92 16.17
N ASP A 255 -16.56 5.47 16.02
CA ASP A 255 -17.82 4.71 16.04
C ASP A 255 -18.13 4.05 14.69
N ALA A 256 -17.70 4.69 13.60
CA ALA A 256 -17.94 4.21 12.24
C ALA A 256 -16.90 4.75 11.25
N ILE A 257 -16.80 4.05 10.13
CA ILE A 257 -16.10 4.47 8.93
C ILE A 257 -17.11 4.44 7.79
N ASN A 258 -17.13 5.52 7.00
CA ASN A 258 -17.97 5.65 5.81
C ASN A 258 -17.08 5.84 4.58
N VAL A 259 -17.09 4.87 3.68
CA VAL A 259 -16.33 4.88 2.43
C VAL A 259 -17.30 5.13 1.29
N THR A 260 -16.98 6.10 0.42
CA THR A 260 -17.70 6.35 -0.85
C THR A 260 -16.83 5.96 -2.03
N PHE A 261 -17.41 5.85 -3.24
CA PHE A 261 -16.71 5.39 -4.45
C PHE A 261 -16.85 6.39 -5.60
N VAL A 262 -16.38 7.62 -5.38
CA VAL A 262 -16.35 8.66 -6.42
C VAL A 262 -15.11 8.47 -7.29
N LYS A 263 -15.29 8.02 -8.53
CA LYS A 263 -14.20 7.66 -9.47
C LYS A 263 -13.39 8.87 -9.95
N ASN A 264 -14.03 10.04 -10.08
CA ASN A 264 -13.35 11.25 -10.53
C ASN A 264 -12.58 11.89 -9.37
N LYS A 265 -11.26 11.84 -9.41
CA LYS A 265 -10.37 12.35 -8.36
C LYS A 265 -10.50 13.85 -8.13
N GLN A 266 -10.78 14.64 -9.18
CA GLN A 266 -11.02 16.08 -9.04
C GLN A 266 -12.29 16.35 -8.21
N THR A 267 -13.36 15.64 -8.52
CA THR A 267 -14.61 15.73 -7.74
C THR A 267 -14.39 15.30 -6.29
N ALA A 268 -13.67 14.20 -6.08
CA ALA A 268 -13.35 13.71 -4.73
C ALA A 268 -12.49 14.73 -3.95
N PHE A 269 -11.50 15.35 -4.59
CA PHE A 269 -10.70 16.42 -3.99
C PHE A 269 -11.54 17.64 -3.63
N MET A 270 -12.44 18.09 -4.49
CA MET A 270 -13.34 19.21 -4.21
C MET A 270 -14.25 18.92 -3.01
N GLN A 271 -14.76 17.69 -2.89
CA GLN A 271 -15.56 17.25 -1.71
C GLN A 271 -14.71 17.20 -0.44
N PHE A 272 -13.45 16.75 -0.53
CA PHE A 272 -12.51 16.84 0.58
C PHE A 272 -12.25 18.30 0.98
N ALA A 273 -11.96 19.18 0.05
CA ALA A 273 -11.72 20.59 0.30
C ALA A 273 -12.95 21.30 0.92
N ALA A 274 -14.17 20.83 0.61
CA ALA A 274 -15.42 21.28 1.21
C ALA A 274 -15.71 20.67 2.58
N GLY A 275 -14.86 19.76 3.10
CA GLY A 275 -15.03 19.12 4.40
C GLY A 275 -15.97 17.93 4.44
N SER A 276 -16.37 17.38 3.28
CA SER A 276 -17.19 16.17 3.19
C SER A 276 -16.42 14.90 3.52
N TYR A 277 -15.11 14.90 3.31
CA TYR A 277 -14.20 13.83 3.64
C TYR A 277 -13.16 14.28 4.67
N ASP A 278 -12.77 13.38 5.55
CA ASP A 278 -11.77 13.60 6.60
C ASP A 278 -10.35 13.31 6.09
N PHE A 279 -10.25 12.56 4.98
CA PHE A 279 -9.01 12.05 4.41
C PHE A 279 -9.10 12.02 2.88
N PHE A 280 -7.99 12.34 2.22
CA PHE A 280 -7.81 12.23 0.78
C PHE A 280 -6.44 11.65 0.45
N ASN A 281 -6.37 10.70 -0.46
CA ASN A 281 -5.15 10.03 -0.91
C ASN A 281 -4.96 10.18 -2.42
N GLY A 282 -3.71 10.18 -2.86
CA GLY A 282 -3.37 10.13 -4.28
C GLY A 282 -3.50 11.45 -5.02
N LEU A 283 -2.62 12.41 -4.71
CA LEU A 283 -2.50 13.63 -5.51
C LEU A 283 -1.95 13.31 -6.90
N GLU A 284 -2.74 13.62 -7.93
CA GLU A 284 -2.30 13.57 -9.33
C GLU A 284 -1.51 14.80 -9.75
N GLY A 285 -0.79 14.71 -10.89
CA GLY A 285 0.19 15.68 -11.35
C GLY A 285 -0.25 17.14 -11.26
N SER A 286 -1.42 17.50 -11.81
CA SER A 286 -1.92 18.88 -11.82
C SER A 286 -2.25 19.44 -10.41
N PHE A 287 -2.79 18.59 -9.53
CA PHE A 287 -3.08 18.99 -8.15
C PHE A 287 -1.83 19.11 -7.31
N LYS A 288 -0.84 18.27 -7.56
CA LYS A 288 0.43 18.32 -6.86
C LYS A 288 1.09 19.67 -7.04
N ASP A 289 1.15 20.17 -8.27
CA ASP A 289 1.76 21.47 -8.60
C ASP A 289 0.96 22.66 -8.04
N GLU A 290 -0.35 22.52 -7.91
CA GLU A 290 -1.18 23.55 -7.29
C GLU A 290 -1.02 23.60 -5.77
N LEU A 291 -0.95 22.44 -5.10
CA LEU A 291 -1.00 22.31 -3.65
C LEU A 291 0.37 22.41 -2.99
N LEU A 292 1.43 21.93 -3.65
CA LEU A 292 2.75 21.76 -3.05
C LEU A 292 3.78 22.76 -3.59
N THR A 293 4.75 23.06 -2.73
CA THR A 293 6.02 23.67 -3.13
C THR A 293 6.94 22.59 -3.74
N ASP A 294 8.10 23.01 -4.27
CA ASP A 294 9.16 22.12 -4.75
C ASP A 294 9.92 21.36 -3.62
N GLN A 295 9.52 21.58 -2.37
CA GLN A 295 10.03 20.91 -1.16
C GLN A 295 8.97 20.03 -0.48
N ALA A 296 7.95 19.65 -1.23
CA ALA A 296 6.81 18.83 -0.76
C ALA A 296 5.98 19.44 0.38
N MET A 297 6.08 20.75 0.64
CA MET A 297 5.26 21.42 1.65
C MET A 297 3.97 21.96 1.04
N LEU A 298 2.87 21.92 1.81
CA LEU A 298 1.65 22.61 1.40
C LEU A 298 1.92 24.11 1.26
N LYS A 299 1.47 24.71 0.14
CA LYS A 299 1.50 26.15 -0.04
C LYS A 299 0.65 26.84 1.04
N PRO A 300 1.00 28.06 1.50
CA PRO A 300 0.34 28.74 2.62
C PRO A 300 -1.19 28.83 2.51
N LYS A 301 -1.71 29.00 1.29
CA LYS A 301 -3.15 29.00 0.97
C LYS A 301 -3.89 27.72 1.43
N TYR A 302 -3.21 26.58 1.42
CA TYR A 302 -3.78 25.28 1.75
C TYR A 302 -3.41 24.81 3.15
N ALA A 303 -2.22 25.16 3.64
CA ALA A 303 -1.74 24.77 4.97
C ALA A 303 -2.65 25.27 6.12
N GLN A 304 -3.45 26.32 5.88
CA GLN A 304 -4.46 26.80 6.84
C GLN A 304 -5.74 25.96 6.87
N LYS A 305 -6.00 25.18 5.80
CA LYS A 305 -7.26 24.45 5.61
C LYS A 305 -7.15 22.95 5.79
N MET A 306 -5.96 22.40 5.60
CA MET A 306 -5.69 20.97 5.65
C MET A 306 -4.28 20.69 6.12
N LYS A 307 -4.01 19.43 6.51
CA LYS A 307 -2.65 18.96 6.83
C LYS A 307 -2.21 17.95 5.80
N ALA A 308 -0.91 17.91 5.50
CA ALA A 308 -0.30 16.86 4.68
C ALA A 308 0.50 15.90 5.59
N ILE A 309 0.29 14.61 5.40
CA ILE A 309 1.09 13.55 5.99
C ILE A 309 1.91 12.96 4.85
N ILE A 310 3.23 13.09 4.92
CA ILE A 310 4.16 12.57 3.92
C ILE A 310 4.94 11.44 4.56
N THR A 311 4.93 10.28 3.92
CA THR A 311 5.54 9.05 4.43
C THR A 311 6.39 8.41 3.35
N PRO A 312 7.58 7.88 3.67
CA PRO A 312 8.29 6.99 2.76
C PRO A 312 7.36 5.89 2.25
N PHE A 313 7.50 5.54 0.99
CA PHE A 313 6.74 4.46 0.38
C PHE A 313 7.73 3.39 -0.10
N LEU A 314 7.41 2.11 0.12
CA LEU A 314 8.25 1.00 -0.28
C LEU A 314 8.21 0.80 -1.79
N ASN A 315 8.72 1.80 -2.52
CA ASN A 315 8.77 1.85 -3.97
C ASN A 315 10.11 2.39 -4.44
N THR A 316 10.70 1.78 -5.46
CA THR A 316 11.86 2.29 -6.18
C THR A 316 11.50 2.49 -7.64
N GLU A 317 11.60 3.74 -8.10
CA GLU A 317 11.45 4.12 -9.51
C GLU A 317 12.81 4.07 -10.19
N TYR A 318 12.89 3.45 -11.34
CA TYR A 318 14.17 3.19 -12.01
C TYR A 318 14.06 3.16 -13.55
N VAL A 319 15.21 3.24 -14.21
CA VAL A 319 15.40 2.79 -15.60
C VAL A 319 16.16 1.48 -15.56
N GLY A 320 15.57 0.41 -16.11
CA GLY A 320 16.20 -0.90 -16.25
C GLY A 320 16.98 -1.00 -17.57
N CYS A 321 18.13 -1.66 -17.53
CA CYS A 321 18.95 -2.01 -18.68
C CYS A 321 18.75 -3.50 -19.00
N TYR A 322 18.25 -3.83 -20.17
CA TYR A 322 18.17 -5.24 -20.59
C TYR A 322 19.56 -5.75 -20.99
N LEU A 323 20.03 -6.80 -20.35
CA LEU A 323 21.37 -7.37 -20.54
C LEU A 323 21.38 -8.68 -21.34
N GLY A 324 20.19 -9.20 -21.66
CA GLY A 324 20.05 -10.40 -22.49
C GLY A 324 20.43 -10.16 -23.96
N GLU A 325 20.29 -11.20 -24.77
CA GLU A 325 20.55 -11.12 -26.22
C GLU A 325 19.48 -10.29 -26.94
N TYR A 326 19.93 -9.45 -27.88
CA TYR A 326 19.05 -8.67 -28.73
C TYR A 326 19.19 -9.15 -30.19
N PRO A 327 18.23 -9.92 -30.73
CA PRO A 327 18.37 -10.54 -32.04
C PRO A 327 18.71 -9.53 -33.14
N GLY A 328 19.80 -9.78 -33.86
CA GLY A 328 20.26 -8.98 -35.01
C GLY A 328 20.83 -7.60 -34.67
N LYS A 329 21.08 -7.29 -33.41
CA LYS A 329 21.66 -6.01 -32.97
C LYS A 329 22.66 -6.21 -31.84
N THR A 330 23.71 -5.38 -31.81
CA THR A 330 24.63 -5.33 -30.67
C THR A 330 23.90 -4.72 -29.47
N ASN A 331 23.87 -5.44 -28.35
CA ASN A 331 23.38 -4.89 -27.11
C ASN A 331 24.48 -4.10 -26.38
N TRP A 332 24.51 -2.81 -26.61
CA TRP A 332 25.49 -1.90 -25.99
C TRP A 332 25.34 -1.80 -24.45
N LEU A 333 24.19 -2.17 -23.91
CA LEU A 333 23.96 -2.16 -22.48
C LEU A 333 24.65 -3.33 -21.75
N LYS A 334 25.23 -4.31 -22.46
CA LYS A 334 26.14 -5.30 -21.86
C LYS A 334 27.48 -4.68 -21.40
N ASP A 335 27.87 -3.53 -21.94
CA ASP A 335 29.05 -2.78 -21.51
C ASP A 335 28.77 -2.09 -20.16
N VAL A 336 29.43 -2.53 -19.10
CA VAL A 336 29.28 -2.00 -17.75
C VAL A 336 29.69 -0.53 -17.65
N HIS A 337 30.69 -0.10 -18.42
CA HIS A 337 31.13 1.29 -18.44
C HIS A 337 30.06 2.21 -19.02
N LEU A 338 29.35 1.77 -20.05
CA LEU A 338 28.20 2.53 -20.55
C LEU A 338 27.10 2.65 -19.51
N ARG A 339 26.73 1.55 -18.84
CA ARG A 339 25.70 1.59 -17.81
C ARG A 339 26.07 2.49 -16.63
N ARG A 340 27.31 2.41 -16.15
CA ARG A 340 27.84 3.30 -15.09
C ARG A 340 27.83 4.76 -15.52
N ALA A 341 28.19 5.04 -16.76
CA ALA A 341 28.11 6.39 -17.31
C ALA A 341 26.70 6.94 -17.27
N LEU A 342 25.70 6.15 -17.70
CA LEU A 342 24.28 6.52 -17.62
C LEU A 342 23.83 6.72 -16.17
N PHE A 343 24.27 5.87 -15.24
CA PHE A 343 23.93 5.94 -13.83
C PHE A 343 24.43 7.23 -13.18
N TYR A 344 25.73 7.55 -13.33
CA TYR A 344 26.36 8.71 -12.69
C TYR A 344 26.00 10.05 -13.35
N ALA A 345 25.54 10.06 -14.60
CA ALA A 345 25.16 11.28 -15.31
C ALA A 345 23.88 11.94 -14.78
N VAL A 346 23.02 11.21 -14.06
CA VAL A 346 21.71 11.68 -13.62
C VAL A 346 21.82 12.43 -12.29
N ASP A 347 21.50 13.72 -12.30
CA ASP A 347 21.25 14.50 -11.08
C ASP A 347 19.86 14.12 -10.53
N LYS A 348 19.84 13.14 -9.64
CA LYS A 348 18.62 12.56 -9.09
C LYS A 348 17.92 13.49 -8.11
N GLN A 349 18.65 14.36 -7.41
CA GLN A 349 18.08 15.37 -6.50
C GLN A 349 17.30 16.42 -7.30
N LYS A 350 17.91 16.90 -8.40
CA LYS A 350 17.25 17.81 -9.33
C LYS A 350 16.00 17.14 -9.94
N LEU A 351 16.08 15.87 -10.31
CA LEU A 351 14.96 15.10 -10.85
C LEU A 351 13.79 15.07 -9.86
N VAL A 352 14.02 14.70 -8.60
CA VAL A 352 12.98 14.66 -7.55
C VAL A 352 12.37 16.05 -7.32
N ARG A 353 13.21 17.09 -7.25
CA ARG A 353 12.74 18.44 -7.02
C ARG A 353 11.80 18.93 -8.13
N PHE A 354 12.16 18.74 -9.40
CA PHE A 354 11.42 19.31 -10.52
C PHE A 354 10.25 18.44 -10.98
N PHE A 355 10.40 17.11 -11.03
CA PHE A 355 9.34 16.23 -11.53
C PHE A 355 8.44 15.67 -10.44
N ARG A 356 8.86 15.74 -9.16
CA ARG A 356 8.12 15.18 -8.04
C ARG A 356 7.76 16.23 -6.96
N ASN A 357 8.08 17.50 -7.16
CA ASN A 357 7.90 18.57 -6.16
C ASN A 357 8.51 18.22 -4.79
N GLY A 358 9.64 17.51 -4.78
CA GLY A 358 10.27 17.02 -3.56
C GLY A 358 9.61 15.79 -2.92
N LEU A 359 8.56 15.22 -3.51
CA LEU A 359 7.93 13.98 -3.06
C LEU A 359 8.76 12.77 -3.51
N GLY A 360 9.80 12.46 -2.77
CA GLY A 360 10.70 11.35 -2.98
C GLY A 360 12.07 11.63 -2.38
N ASP A 361 12.88 10.60 -2.26
CA ASP A 361 14.29 10.69 -1.95
C ASP A 361 15.09 10.25 -3.19
N ALA A 362 16.22 10.93 -3.47
CA ALA A 362 17.07 10.60 -4.62
C ALA A 362 17.52 9.14 -4.58
N GLY A 363 17.52 8.45 -5.73
CA GLY A 363 17.85 7.02 -5.86
C GLY A 363 19.36 6.74 -5.79
N ASP A 364 20.03 7.23 -4.73
CA ASP A 364 21.50 7.16 -4.61
C ASP A 364 21.98 5.91 -3.85
N TRP A 365 21.08 5.19 -3.16
CA TRP A 365 21.43 4.04 -2.32
C TRP A 365 21.18 2.68 -2.98
N GLY A 366 21.04 2.61 -4.30
CA GLY A 366 20.77 1.38 -5.05
C GLY A 366 19.28 1.06 -5.16
N VAL A 367 18.92 -0.24 -5.19
CA VAL A 367 17.55 -0.67 -5.47
C VAL A 367 16.69 -0.77 -4.20
N VAL A 368 17.31 -0.98 -3.05
CA VAL A 368 16.60 -1.14 -1.76
C VAL A 368 16.33 0.24 -1.16
N PRO A 369 15.06 0.60 -0.87
CA PRO A 369 14.74 1.86 -0.21
C PRO A 369 15.44 2.04 1.14
N PRO A 370 15.85 3.27 1.52
CA PRO A 370 16.62 3.53 2.74
C PRO A 370 15.98 3.03 4.03
N ILE A 371 14.65 3.03 4.10
CA ILE A 371 13.90 2.56 5.28
C ILE A 371 14.09 1.05 5.55
N LEU A 372 14.40 0.25 4.52
CA LEU A 372 14.69 -1.18 4.65
C LEU A 372 16.18 -1.48 4.72
N ASN A 373 17.01 -0.55 4.32
CA ASN A 373 18.43 -0.70 4.25
C ASN A 373 19.06 0.39 5.10
N ALA A 374 19.40 0.09 6.35
CA ALA A 374 20.08 1.03 7.23
C ALA A 374 21.53 1.25 6.78
N HIS A 375 21.72 1.74 5.54
CA HIS A 375 23.01 2.28 5.13
C HIS A 375 23.28 3.55 5.96
N GLU A 376 24.45 3.63 6.52
CA GLU A 376 25.02 4.93 6.89
C GLU A 376 25.10 5.74 5.59
N LYS A 377 24.63 6.99 5.70
CA LYS A 377 24.58 7.93 4.59
C LYS A 377 25.97 8.06 3.98
N GLU A 378 26.25 7.33 2.89
CA GLU A 378 27.44 7.61 2.10
C GLU A 378 27.34 9.07 1.63
N THR A 379 28.42 9.79 1.75
CA THR A 379 28.54 11.19 1.39
C THR A 379 28.01 11.35 -0.04
N ILE A 380 26.89 12.06 -0.21
CA ILE A 380 26.31 12.35 -1.51
C ILE A 380 27.45 12.97 -2.34
N THR A 381 27.88 12.25 -3.37
CA THR A 381 28.88 12.75 -4.30
C THR A 381 28.30 14.02 -4.93
N GLU A 382 28.96 15.16 -4.79
CA GLU A 382 28.49 16.41 -5.39
C GLU A 382 28.19 16.17 -6.88
N ALA A 383 27.12 16.78 -7.41
CA ALA A 383 26.67 16.57 -8.79
C ALA A 383 27.78 16.73 -9.83
N ASN A 384 28.71 17.65 -9.59
CA ASN A 384 29.88 17.86 -10.45
C ASN A 384 30.84 16.67 -10.44
N ALA A 385 31.10 16.06 -9.27
CA ALA A 385 31.99 14.90 -9.16
C ALA A 385 31.33 13.66 -9.80
N ALA A 386 30.00 13.49 -9.65
CA ALA A 386 29.24 12.44 -10.32
C ALA A 386 29.30 12.58 -11.84
N TRP A 387 29.16 13.81 -12.37
CA TRP A 387 29.30 14.06 -13.81
C TRP A 387 30.70 13.75 -14.35
N GLN A 388 31.76 14.11 -13.63
CA GLN A 388 33.13 13.73 -14.03
C GLN A 388 33.33 12.22 -14.04
N LYS A 389 32.78 11.51 -13.07
CA LYS A 389 32.77 10.05 -13.04
C LYS A 389 32.00 9.47 -14.23
N ALA A 390 30.85 10.04 -14.58
CA ALA A 390 30.09 9.64 -15.77
C ALA A 390 30.89 9.80 -17.06
N LEU A 391 31.59 10.92 -17.22
CA LEU A 391 32.47 11.16 -18.38
C LEU A 391 33.61 10.15 -18.46
N ALA A 392 34.28 9.86 -17.34
CA ALA A 392 35.38 8.88 -17.29
C ALA A 392 34.89 7.47 -17.67
N GLU A 393 33.76 7.03 -17.15
CA GLU A 393 33.14 5.75 -17.51
C GLU A 393 32.72 5.73 -18.98
N TYR A 394 32.09 6.81 -19.48
CA TYR A 394 31.72 6.90 -20.89
C TYR A 394 32.94 6.74 -21.83
N GLN A 395 34.04 7.42 -21.54
CA GLN A 395 35.27 7.34 -22.34
C GLN A 395 35.85 5.92 -22.41
N GLN A 396 35.66 5.11 -21.35
CA GLN A 396 36.12 3.72 -21.32
C GLN A 396 35.19 2.79 -22.11
N SER A 397 33.95 3.18 -22.33
CA SER A 397 32.96 2.33 -22.98
C SER A 397 33.27 2.05 -24.45
N GLY A 398 32.90 0.87 -24.91
CA GLY A 398 32.95 0.51 -26.33
C GLY A 398 32.00 1.35 -27.17
N TYR A 399 30.90 1.85 -26.58
CA TYR A 399 29.96 2.75 -27.23
C TYR A 399 30.61 4.10 -27.59
N ALA A 400 31.42 4.67 -26.70
CA ALA A 400 32.12 5.93 -26.96
C ALA A 400 33.06 5.86 -28.17
N LYS A 401 33.60 4.69 -28.48
CA LYS A 401 34.52 4.44 -29.61
C LYS A 401 33.83 4.33 -30.98
N GLN A 402 32.49 4.28 -31.01
CA GLN A 402 31.72 4.18 -32.24
C GLN A 402 31.73 5.51 -33.00
N THR A 403 32.07 5.49 -34.30
CA THR A 403 31.99 6.68 -35.18
C THR A 403 30.54 7.08 -35.41
N ASN A 404 29.70 6.12 -35.78
CA ASN A 404 28.26 6.30 -35.88
C ASN A 404 27.59 5.77 -34.63
N LYS A 405 27.15 6.68 -33.73
CA LYS A 405 26.50 6.30 -32.45
C LYS A 405 25.19 5.58 -32.72
N PRO A 406 25.03 4.29 -32.38
CA PRO A 406 23.78 3.58 -32.50
C PRO A 406 22.75 4.16 -31.53
N GLU A 407 21.50 4.19 -31.96
CA GLU A 407 20.38 4.69 -31.14
C GLU A 407 19.98 3.63 -30.11
N ILE A 408 19.88 4.04 -28.84
CA ILE A 408 19.35 3.23 -27.75
C ILE A 408 17.95 3.71 -27.45
N VAL A 409 16.97 2.80 -27.47
CA VAL A 409 15.56 3.13 -27.21
C VAL A 409 15.26 3.06 -25.73
N LEU A 410 14.69 4.13 -25.17
CA LEU A 410 14.15 4.22 -23.81
C LEU A 410 12.63 4.21 -23.85
N SER A 411 12.04 3.10 -23.45
CA SER A 411 10.59 2.91 -23.46
C SER A 411 9.93 3.33 -22.15
N THR A 412 8.82 4.07 -22.25
CA THR A 412 8.09 4.64 -21.12
C THR A 412 6.59 4.71 -21.39
N THR A 413 5.80 5.22 -20.41
CA THR A 413 4.41 5.63 -20.60
C THR A 413 4.29 7.16 -20.69
N ALA A 414 3.17 7.67 -21.18
CA ALA A 414 2.94 9.10 -21.35
C ALA A 414 3.12 9.90 -20.05
N ASP A 415 2.72 9.34 -18.91
CA ASP A 415 2.80 9.99 -17.58
C ASP A 415 4.24 10.31 -17.13
N TYR A 416 5.22 9.65 -17.71
CA TYR A 416 6.65 9.82 -17.37
C TYR A 416 7.46 10.44 -18.51
N LEU A 417 6.80 10.92 -19.59
CA LEU A 417 7.47 11.42 -20.79
C LEU A 417 8.47 12.53 -20.47
N ASP A 418 8.06 13.55 -19.72
CA ASP A 418 8.91 14.72 -19.43
C ASP A 418 10.19 14.32 -18.68
N MET A 419 10.05 13.39 -17.73
CA MET A 419 11.20 12.84 -17.00
C MET A 419 12.14 12.06 -17.90
N MET A 420 11.61 11.25 -18.83
CA MET A 420 12.43 10.46 -19.76
C MET A 420 13.11 11.35 -20.83
N VAL A 421 12.45 12.43 -21.24
CA VAL A 421 13.06 13.47 -22.11
C VAL A 421 14.22 14.17 -21.39
N TYR A 422 14.06 14.49 -20.11
CA TYR A 422 15.18 15.01 -19.29
C TYR A 422 16.37 14.04 -19.24
N LEU A 423 16.12 12.73 -19.09
CA LEU A 423 17.19 11.71 -19.15
C LEU A 423 17.81 11.63 -20.54
N GLN A 424 17.01 11.65 -21.60
CA GLN A 424 17.47 11.69 -23.00
C GLN A 424 18.43 12.86 -23.23
N GLU A 425 18.06 14.06 -22.81
CA GLU A 425 18.91 15.25 -22.93
C GLU A 425 20.19 15.13 -22.08
N THR A 426 20.07 14.62 -20.86
CA THR A 426 21.20 14.43 -19.95
C THR A 426 22.23 13.45 -20.55
N TRP A 427 21.77 12.31 -21.02
CA TRP A 427 22.63 11.30 -21.67
C TRP A 427 23.11 11.74 -23.06
N GLY A 428 22.33 12.57 -23.75
CA GLY A 428 22.74 13.21 -24.99
C GLY A 428 23.95 14.12 -24.82
N ARG A 429 24.01 14.90 -23.73
CA ARG A 429 25.20 15.72 -23.38
C ARG A 429 26.43 14.87 -23.06
N LEU A 430 26.22 13.64 -22.56
CA LEU A 430 27.31 12.67 -22.35
C LEU A 430 27.82 12.08 -23.68
N GLY A 431 27.05 12.18 -24.77
CA GLY A 431 27.35 11.63 -26.08
C GLY A 431 26.62 10.32 -26.41
N VAL A 432 25.59 9.95 -25.64
CA VAL A 432 24.77 8.76 -25.87
C VAL A 432 23.51 9.15 -26.64
N LYS A 433 23.26 8.50 -27.78
CA LYS A 433 22.07 8.76 -28.60
C LYS A 433 20.89 7.96 -28.07
N ILE A 434 19.97 8.63 -27.38
CA ILE A 434 18.73 8.04 -26.82
C ILE A 434 17.54 8.46 -27.65
N LYS A 435 16.58 7.54 -27.84
CA LYS A 435 15.24 7.81 -28.39
C LYS A 435 14.19 7.39 -27.37
N VAL A 436 13.36 8.32 -26.96
CA VAL A 436 12.21 8.01 -26.09
C VAL A 436 11.09 7.41 -26.94
N ASP A 437 10.54 6.30 -26.48
CA ASP A 437 9.44 5.57 -27.10
C ASP A 437 8.30 5.41 -26.11
N ILE A 438 7.10 5.91 -26.49
CA ILE A 438 5.92 5.94 -25.62
C ILE A 438 5.07 4.71 -25.88
N GLN A 439 4.79 3.93 -24.84
CA GLN A 439 3.96 2.75 -24.86
C GLN A 439 2.74 2.91 -23.93
N THR A 440 1.68 2.14 -24.18
CA THR A 440 0.66 1.97 -23.15
C THR A 440 1.20 1.15 -21.98
N GLY A 441 0.66 1.34 -20.76
CA GLY A 441 1.16 0.60 -19.59
C GLY A 441 1.08 -0.93 -19.74
N GLY A 442 0.07 -1.44 -20.45
CA GLY A 442 -0.05 -2.87 -20.77
C GLY A 442 1.05 -3.35 -21.73
N MET A 443 1.29 -2.62 -22.82
CA MET A 443 2.31 -2.94 -23.81
C MET A 443 3.72 -2.85 -23.21
N LEU A 444 4.01 -1.80 -22.42
CA LEU A 444 5.30 -1.67 -21.74
C LEU A 444 5.60 -2.88 -20.85
N ARG A 445 4.61 -3.33 -20.06
CA ARG A 445 4.76 -4.51 -19.20
C ARG A 445 4.99 -5.78 -20.02
N GLN A 446 4.22 -5.98 -21.10
CA GLN A 446 4.37 -7.14 -21.97
C GLN A 446 5.75 -7.18 -22.62
N LEU A 447 6.16 -6.11 -23.31
CA LEU A 447 7.46 -6.05 -24.02
C LEU A 447 8.64 -6.18 -23.05
N ARG A 448 8.54 -5.60 -21.86
CA ARG A 448 9.53 -5.77 -20.78
C ARG A 448 9.65 -7.23 -20.36
N ASN A 449 8.50 -7.89 -20.14
CA ASN A 449 8.47 -9.29 -19.72
C ASN A 449 9.01 -10.25 -20.79
N GLU A 450 8.87 -9.87 -22.07
CA GLU A 450 9.38 -10.62 -23.22
C GLU A 450 10.85 -10.29 -23.57
N GLY A 451 11.53 -9.42 -22.80
CA GLY A 451 12.92 -9.01 -23.08
C GLY A 451 13.09 -8.22 -24.38
N LYS A 452 12.07 -7.49 -24.83
CA LYS A 452 12.06 -6.75 -26.10
C LYS A 452 12.41 -5.26 -25.97
N LEU A 453 12.72 -4.78 -24.78
CA LEU A 453 13.08 -3.39 -24.50
C LEU A 453 14.55 -3.26 -24.15
N MET A 454 15.24 -2.25 -24.68
CA MET A 454 16.66 -1.98 -24.36
C MET A 454 16.78 -1.27 -23.00
N LEU A 455 16.33 -0.02 -22.95
CA LEU A 455 16.09 0.72 -21.70
C LEU A 455 14.60 0.83 -21.47
N PHE A 456 14.16 0.67 -20.23
CA PHE A 456 12.75 0.80 -19.90
C PHE A 456 12.55 1.45 -18.54
N ARG A 457 11.58 2.36 -18.46
CA ARG A 457 11.11 2.85 -17.18
C ARG A 457 10.47 1.69 -16.40
N GLY A 458 10.85 1.54 -15.16
CA GLY A 458 10.31 0.55 -14.23
C GLY A 458 10.00 1.16 -12.87
N SER A 459 9.17 0.45 -12.14
CA SER A 459 8.85 0.71 -10.75
C SER A 459 8.71 -0.61 -10.03
N TRP A 460 9.22 -0.70 -8.81
CA TRP A 460 9.01 -1.86 -7.96
C TRP A 460 8.43 -1.41 -6.63
N ILE A 461 7.18 -1.79 -6.40
CA ILE A 461 6.50 -1.61 -5.12
C ILE A 461 6.63 -2.93 -4.36
N ALA A 462 7.11 -2.88 -3.13
CA ALA A 462 7.27 -4.09 -2.33
C ALA A 462 5.93 -4.75 -2.03
N ASP A 463 5.85 -6.05 -2.23
CA ASP A 463 4.71 -6.88 -1.83
C ASP A 463 4.67 -7.11 -0.30
N TYR A 464 5.84 -7.07 0.33
CA TYR A 464 6.05 -7.17 1.78
C TYR A 464 7.30 -6.36 2.17
N PRO A 465 7.40 -5.92 3.44
CA PRO A 465 8.45 -4.99 3.87
C PRO A 465 9.77 -5.70 4.19
N ASP A 466 10.42 -6.20 3.15
CA ASP A 466 11.75 -6.80 3.25
C ASP A 466 12.63 -6.38 2.07
N ALA A 467 13.92 -6.15 2.33
CA ALA A 467 14.91 -5.82 1.30
C ALA A 467 15.04 -6.92 0.24
N GLU A 468 14.86 -8.18 0.64
CA GLU A 468 14.88 -9.35 -0.26
C GLU A 468 13.90 -9.17 -1.41
N ASN A 469 12.70 -8.56 -1.18
CA ASN A 469 11.69 -8.33 -2.21
C ASN A 469 12.20 -7.46 -3.38
N PHE A 470 13.07 -6.49 -3.10
CA PHE A 470 13.71 -5.67 -4.14
C PHE A 470 14.87 -6.39 -4.83
N LEU A 471 15.63 -7.17 -4.09
CA LEU A 471 16.78 -7.91 -4.61
C LEU A 471 16.35 -9.09 -5.49
N ALA A 472 15.19 -9.69 -5.22
CA ALA A 472 14.59 -10.76 -6.03
C ALA A 472 14.46 -10.40 -7.52
N CYS A 473 14.28 -9.10 -7.83
CA CYS A 473 14.21 -8.58 -9.18
C CYS A 473 15.50 -8.70 -10.00
N TYR A 474 16.60 -9.15 -9.38
CA TYR A 474 17.91 -9.27 -10.01
C TYR A 474 18.54 -10.66 -9.82
N TYR A 475 17.83 -11.58 -9.17
CA TYR A 475 18.28 -12.96 -8.99
C TYR A 475 18.19 -13.74 -10.30
N ALA A 476 19.29 -14.36 -10.74
CA ALA A 476 19.36 -15.01 -12.05
C ALA A 476 18.31 -16.13 -12.25
N PRO A 477 17.98 -16.98 -11.26
CA PRO A 477 16.89 -17.95 -11.43
C PRO A 477 15.49 -17.34 -11.67
N TYR A 478 15.31 -16.04 -11.43
CA TYR A 478 14.02 -15.34 -11.60
C TYR A 478 13.97 -14.49 -12.89
N LEU A 479 14.67 -14.90 -13.95
CA LEU A 479 14.59 -14.24 -15.25
C LEU A 479 13.16 -14.17 -15.79
N SER A 480 12.80 -13.03 -16.36
CA SER A 480 11.53 -12.90 -17.10
C SER A 480 11.54 -13.82 -18.35
N PRO A 481 10.40 -14.38 -18.79
CA PRO A 481 9.06 -14.10 -18.32
C PRO A 481 8.62 -14.89 -17.07
N MET A 482 9.45 -15.79 -16.53
CA MET A 482 9.07 -16.67 -15.40
C MET A 482 9.19 -16.00 -14.04
N GLY A 483 9.96 -14.90 -13.94
CA GLY A 483 10.17 -14.14 -12.72
C GLY A 483 10.37 -12.63 -12.96
N PRO A 484 10.65 -11.86 -11.90
CA PRO A 484 10.72 -10.41 -11.95
C PRO A 484 12.08 -9.85 -12.41
N ASN A 485 13.07 -10.67 -12.77
CA ASN A 485 14.35 -10.18 -13.29
C ASN A 485 14.21 -9.76 -14.75
N TYR A 486 13.64 -8.56 -14.96
CA TYR A 486 13.43 -7.99 -16.30
C TYR A 486 14.70 -7.50 -16.96
N THR A 487 15.77 -7.28 -16.20
CA THR A 487 17.06 -6.83 -16.73
C THR A 487 17.87 -7.96 -17.32
N HIS A 488 17.54 -9.22 -17.02
CA HIS A 488 18.35 -10.39 -17.30
C HIS A 488 19.79 -10.24 -16.78
N PHE A 489 19.89 -9.63 -15.59
CA PHE A 489 21.15 -9.53 -14.85
C PHE A 489 21.53 -10.90 -14.28
N GLU A 490 22.76 -11.27 -14.45
CA GLU A 490 23.34 -12.53 -13.93
C GLU A 490 24.70 -12.22 -13.29
N ASP A 491 24.86 -12.55 -12.02
CA ASP A 491 26.11 -12.41 -11.27
C ASP A 491 26.17 -13.47 -10.17
N ALA A 492 27.17 -14.34 -10.22
CA ALA A 492 27.30 -15.50 -9.31
C ALA A 492 27.49 -15.09 -7.85
N GLN A 493 28.16 -13.96 -7.59
CA GLN A 493 28.36 -13.44 -6.23
C GLN A 493 27.04 -12.88 -5.69
N PHE A 494 26.32 -12.12 -6.50
CA PHE A 494 24.98 -11.63 -6.16
C PHE A 494 24.04 -12.79 -5.84
N ASP A 495 23.97 -13.80 -6.70
CA ASP A 495 23.12 -14.97 -6.52
C ASP A 495 23.45 -15.75 -5.25
N THR A 496 24.71 -15.81 -4.88
CA THR A 496 25.13 -16.44 -3.63
C THR A 496 24.65 -15.63 -2.41
N LEU A 497 24.82 -14.31 -2.45
CA LEU A 497 24.34 -13.42 -1.40
C LEU A 497 22.82 -13.46 -1.29
N TYR A 498 22.11 -13.47 -2.43
CA TYR A 498 20.64 -13.54 -2.44
C TYR A 498 20.12 -14.80 -1.74
N ARG A 499 20.69 -15.96 -2.01
CA ARG A 499 20.31 -17.21 -1.32
C ARG A 499 20.54 -17.14 0.20
N LEU A 500 21.65 -16.52 0.63
CA LEU A 500 21.92 -16.31 2.07
C LEU A 500 20.91 -15.34 2.70
N ILE A 501 20.51 -14.30 1.97
CA ILE A 501 19.49 -13.33 2.40
C ILE A 501 18.12 -14.00 2.53
N GLU A 502 17.71 -14.82 1.55
CA GLU A 502 16.44 -15.53 1.53
C GLU A 502 16.36 -16.59 2.64
N ALA A 503 17.42 -17.37 2.80
CA ALA A 503 17.50 -18.37 3.86
C ALA A 503 17.43 -17.74 5.26
N GLY A 504 18.02 -16.57 5.44
CA GLY A 504 18.12 -15.93 6.75
C GLY A 504 19.12 -16.63 7.66
N GLU A 505 19.28 -16.07 8.84
CA GLU A 505 20.13 -16.63 9.89
C GLU A 505 19.49 -16.42 11.27
N SER A 506 19.70 -17.34 12.20
CA SER A 506 19.15 -17.27 13.56
C SER A 506 20.17 -16.74 14.56
N GLY A 507 19.67 -16.16 15.66
CA GLY A 507 20.47 -15.75 16.81
C GLY A 507 21.48 -14.65 16.49
N GLN A 508 22.73 -14.80 16.97
CA GLN A 508 23.81 -13.80 16.80
C GLN A 508 24.19 -13.53 15.34
N LYS A 509 23.80 -14.39 14.42
CA LYS A 509 24.09 -14.24 12.99
C LYS A 509 23.06 -13.41 12.22
N ALA A 510 21.97 -12.98 12.85
CA ALA A 510 20.97 -12.12 12.20
C ALA A 510 21.57 -10.80 11.67
N SER A 511 22.65 -10.30 12.27
CA SER A 511 23.40 -9.13 11.78
C SER A 511 24.08 -9.37 10.44
N LEU A 512 24.43 -10.61 10.08
CA LEU A 512 25.08 -10.95 8.82
C LEU A 512 24.12 -10.79 7.65
N ARG A 513 22.83 -11.09 7.81
CA ARG A 513 21.83 -10.86 6.77
C ARG A 513 21.82 -9.41 6.29
N LYS A 514 21.94 -8.44 7.21
CA LYS A 514 22.05 -7.02 6.85
C LYS A 514 23.29 -6.74 6.01
N GLN A 515 24.43 -7.33 6.37
CA GLN A 515 25.67 -7.19 5.60
C GLN A 515 25.52 -7.80 4.20
N TYR A 516 24.88 -8.97 4.06
CA TYR A 516 24.62 -9.59 2.76
C TYR A 516 23.72 -8.71 1.89
N ILE A 517 22.66 -8.11 2.47
CA ILE A 517 21.80 -7.15 1.78
C ILE A 517 22.60 -5.96 1.27
N GLN A 518 23.49 -5.39 2.08
CA GLN A 518 24.35 -4.27 1.72
C GLN A 518 25.29 -4.64 0.58
N GLN A 519 25.96 -5.80 0.67
CA GLN A 519 26.88 -6.29 -0.36
C GLN A 519 26.14 -6.57 -1.68
N ALA A 520 24.98 -7.22 -1.64
CA ALA A 520 24.18 -7.48 -2.83
C ALA A 520 23.70 -6.18 -3.49
N ASN A 521 23.24 -5.20 -2.71
CA ASN A 521 22.83 -3.90 -3.22
C ASN A 521 24.03 -3.12 -3.81
N GLN A 522 25.25 -3.25 -3.22
CA GLN A 522 26.47 -2.62 -3.75
C GLN A 522 26.86 -3.22 -5.11
N ILE A 523 26.75 -4.54 -5.30
CA ILE A 523 26.98 -5.18 -6.60
C ILE A 523 26.05 -4.57 -7.67
N LEU A 524 24.78 -4.31 -7.35
CA LEU A 524 23.84 -3.69 -8.28
C LEU A 524 24.20 -2.23 -8.60
N ILE A 525 24.76 -1.48 -7.65
CA ILE A 525 25.31 -0.13 -7.89
C ILE A 525 26.53 -0.23 -8.83
N ASP A 526 27.45 -1.14 -8.52
CA ASP A 526 28.71 -1.28 -9.26
C ASP A 526 28.52 -1.84 -10.68
N GLN A 527 27.58 -2.76 -10.87
CA GLN A 527 27.26 -3.35 -12.18
C GLN A 527 26.24 -2.54 -12.98
N ALA A 528 25.49 -1.66 -12.31
CA ALA A 528 24.47 -0.77 -12.86
C ALA A 528 23.50 -1.45 -13.86
N PRO A 529 22.92 -2.64 -13.57
CA PRO A 529 21.88 -3.21 -14.42
C PRO A 529 20.61 -2.38 -14.38
N VAL A 530 20.54 -1.47 -13.44
CA VAL A 530 19.41 -0.57 -13.17
C VAL A 530 19.94 0.78 -12.72
N ILE A 531 19.22 1.83 -13.08
CA ILE A 531 19.49 3.20 -12.68
C ILE A 531 18.31 3.63 -11.78
N PRO A 532 18.41 3.50 -10.44
CA PRO A 532 17.41 4.02 -9.54
C PRO A 532 17.31 5.53 -9.68
N LEU A 533 16.10 6.04 -9.85
CA LEU A 533 15.84 7.46 -10.01
C LEU A 533 15.47 8.12 -8.67
N TYR A 534 14.50 7.52 -7.99
CA TYR A 534 14.07 7.97 -6.66
C TYR A 534 13.30 6.87 -5.92
N TYR A 535 13.24 7.03 -4.59
CA TYR A 535 12.35 6.29 -3.71
C TYR A 535 11.14 7.16 -3.44
N ASP A 536 9.95 6.63 -3.68
CA ASP A 536 8.72 7.43 -3.64
C ASP A 536 8.30 7.76 -2.21
N LYS A 537 7.49 8.81 -2.08
CA LYS A 537 6.80 9.19 -0.85
C LYS A 537 5.31 9.28 -1.14
N SER A 538 4.52 8.66 -0.30
CA SER A 538 3.08 8.86 -0.32
C SER A 538 2.73 10.18 0.36
N ILE A 539 1.74 10.88 -0.18
CA ILE A 539 1.17 12.07 0.44
C ILE A 539 -0.31 11.83 0.70
N ARG A 540 -0.73 12.08 1.93
CA ARG A 540 -2.11 12.00 2.38
C ARG A 540 -2.55 13.36 2.91
N LEU A 541 -3.70 13.82 2.50
CA LEU A 541 -4.28 15.05 3.03
C LEU A 541 -5.34 14.69 4.06
N ILE A 542 -5.32 15.40 5.19
CA ILE A 542 -6.31 15.22 6.26
C ILE A 542 -6.89 16.57 6.68
N GLN A 543 -8.11 16.54 7.18
CA GLN A 543 -8.75 17.69 7.77
C GLN A 543 -8.09 18.06 9.11
N PRO A 544 -8.11 19.34 9.52
CA PRO A 544 -7.47 19.78 10.77
C PRO A 544 -7.98 19.09 12.03
N TRP A 545 -9.24 18.64 12.03
CA TRP A 545 -9.90 17.93 13.13
C TRP A 545 -9.58 16.44 13.22
N VAL A 546 -8.86 15.87 12.24
CA VAL A 546 -8.39 14.47 12.29
C VAL A 546 -7.14 14.39 13.15
N GLN A 547 -7.17 13.50 14.15
CA GLN A 547 -6.06 13.24 15.08
C GLN A 547 -5.74 11.76 15.12
N GLY A 548 -4.48 11.39 15.40
CA GLY A 548 -4.06 10.01 15.60
C GLY A 548 -4.00 9.15 14.34
N LEU A 549 -4.05 9.76 13.14
CA LEU A 549 -3.73 9.02 11.91
C LEU A 549 -2.21 8.86 11.81
N GLU A 550 -1.76 7.62 11.90
CA GLU A 550 -0.34 7.26 11.88
C GLU A 550 0.19 7.16 10.44
N ASN A 551 1.47 7.49 10.30
CA ASN A 551 2.22 7.23 9.08
C ASN A 551 2.59 5.75 9.00
N ASP A 552 2.55 5.18 7.80
CA ASP A 552 2.90 3.81 7.56
C ASP A 552 3.59 3.64 6.19
N ALA A 553 4.84 3.22 6.20
CA ALA A 553 5.64 3.07 4.98
C ALA A 553 5.16 1.88 4.10
N ALA A 554 4.43 0.91 4.66
CA ALA A 554 3.72 -0.11 3.91
C ALA A 554 2.40 0.40 3.32
N ASN A 555 2.16 1.73 3.42
CA ASN A 555 0.96 2.40 2.90
C ASN A 555 -0.37 1.84 3.45
N ARG A 556 -0.37 1.28 4.67
CA ARG A 556 -1.60 0.83 5.32
C ARG A 556 -2.41 2.04 5.81
N LEU A 557 -3.71 1.87 5.95
CA LEU A 557 -4.61 2.86 6.56
C LEU A 557 -5.02 2.37 7.96
N VAL A 558 -4.34 2.84 9.00
CA VAL A 558 -4.57 2.41 10.39
C VAL A 558 -5.55 3.37 11.07
N LEU A 559 -6.82 2.97 11.20
CA LEU A 559 -7.91 3.84 11.71
C LEU A 559 -8.30 3.57 13.17
N LYS A 560 -7.82 2.51 13.79
CA LYS A 560 -8.22 2.14 15.16
C LYS A 560 -7.91 3.20 16.23
N ARG A 561 -6.91 4.08 15.99
CA ARG A 561 -6.49 5.16 16.92
C ARG A 561 -6.92 6.56 16.49
N VAL A 562 -7.63 6.67 15.37
CA VAL A 562 -8.09 7.96 14.86
C VAL A 562 -9.22 8.52 15.70
N LYS A 563 -9.18 9.83 15.95
CA LYS A 563 -10.24 10.63 16.61
C LYS A 563 -10.67 11.79 15.70
N ILE A 564 -11.94 12.14 15.74
CA ILE A 564 -12.53 13.28 15.04
C ILE A 564 -12.91 14.34 16.06
N SER A 565 -12.26 15.50 16.02
CA SER A 565 -12.49 16.62 16.97
C SER A 565 -12.99 17.85 16.19
N ARG A 566 -14.26 17.77 15.71
CA ARG A 566 -14.94 18.88 15.02
C ARG A 566 -15.44 19.92 15.99
#